data_066cbf2eee8d41d9cb7786940d62f18f
#
_entry.id   066cbf2eee8d41d9cb7786940d62f18f
#
_cell.length_a   1.000
_cell.length_b   1.000
_cell.length_c   1.000
_cell.angle_alpha   90.00
_cell.angle_beta   90.00
_cell.angle_gamma   90.00
#
_symmetry.space_group_name_H-M   'P 1'
#
loop_
_entity.id
_entity.type
_entity.pdbx_description
1 polymer ?
#
loop_
_entity_poly.entity_id
_entity_poly.type
_entity_poly.pdbx_seq_one_letter_code
_entity_poly.pdbx_strand_id
1 'polypeptide(L)'
;MPETEGPTRLWGGRFAGGPADALARLSVSVHFDWRLAPYDIAASRAHARVLAGAGLLDADELGRMLAALDDLESACAAGDFRPTIEDEDVHTALERGLLERLGALGGKLRAGRSRNDQVATDLRLYLRDHARGVAAAVVELADALLEQAGRHIDTPAPGLTHVQHAQPVSFGHWLLAHVQPLLRDLERLRDWDERAAISPLGSGALAGSSLPLDPAAVAKELGFKAPVQNSMDGVADRDFVAEFLFITSLVGVHLSRLGEEVVLWTSTEFGWVILDDAFATGSSIMPQKKNADIAELARGKAGRLIGGLVAVLTMLKGLPLTYDRDMQEDKEPVFDAVDTLQLLLPALAGMISTMTVRVDKLAAAAPVGFSLATEVADWLVRKGVPFRDAHEITGGLVALCAARECELEDVTDDDLKTVSEHLDPSVREVLSVRSALAARTTPGSTGPGPVADQLRTASDKLDGWREWAIERVVPR
;
A
#
# COMPACT_ATOMS: atom_id res chain seq x y z
N MET A 1 -20.63 24.03 -51.99
CA MET A 1 -20.10 24.33 -50.63
C MET A 1 -19.22 23.16 -50.25
N PRO A 2 -17.94 23.31 -49.96
CA PRO A 2 -17.13 22.21 -49.51
C PRO A 2 -17.61 21.83 -48.07
N GLU A 3 -17.97 20.58 -47.90
CA GLU A 3 -18.21 19.97 -46.59
C GLU A 3 -16.92 20.08 -45.78
N THR A 4 -16.97 20.83 -44.69
CA THR A 4 -15.93 20.77 -43.66
C THR A 4 -16.07 19.40 -43.02
N GLU A 5 -15.17 18.46 -43.32
CA GLU A 5 -14.98 17.23 -42.55
C GLU A 5 -14.63 17.62 -41.12
N GLY A 6 -15.63 17.65 -40.27
CA GLY A 6 -15.43 17.70 -38.83
C GLY A 6 -14.78 16.39 -38.39
N PRO A 7 -14.11 16.38 -37.23
CA PRO A 7 -13.41 15.19 -36.71
C PRO A 7 -14.37 14.01 -36.69
N THR A 8 -13.98 12.91 -37.34
CA THR A 8 -14.75 11.67 -37.49
C THR A 8 -14.84 11.00 -36.10
N ARG A 9 -15.92 11.27 -35.38
CA ARG A 9 -16.20 10.59 -34.11
C ARG A 9 -16.66 9.17 -34.37
N LEU A 10 -16.24 8.25 -33.52
CA LEU A 10 -16.48 6.82 -33.63
C LEU A 10 -17.97 6.43 -33.52
N TRP A 11 -18.88 7.34 -33.11
CA TRP A 11 -20.31 7.11 -32.89
C TRP A 11 -21.21 8.19 -33.47
N GLY A 12 -20.93 8.69 -34.67
CA GLY A 12 -21.63 9.81 -35.29
C GLY A 12 -22.79 9.47 -36.23
N GLY A 13 -22.90 8.24 -36.70
CA GLY A 13 -23.81 7.91 -37.85
C GLY A 13 -25.31 8.09 -37.61
N ARG A 14 -25.79 8.15 -36.35
CA ARG A 14 -27.20 8.37 -36.00
C ARG A 14 -27.53 9.82 -35.68
N PHE A 15 -26.55 10.63 -35.34
CA PHE A 15 -26.75 11.97 -34.80
C PHE A 15 -26.56 13.02 -35.89
N ALA A 16 -27.48 13.98 -35.99
CA ALA A 16 -27.43 15.05 -37.00
C ALA A 16 -26.39 16.15 -36.70
N GLY A 17 -25.75 16.11 -35.51
CA GLY A 17 -24.73 17.07 -35.09
C GLY A 17 -23.85 16.53 -33.97
N GLY A 18 -22.76 17.25 -33.64
CA GLY A 18 -21.88 16.92 -32.53
C GLY A 18 -22.55 17.18 -31.15
N PRO A 19 -22.00 16.64 -30.04
CA PRO A 19 -22.49 16.94 -28.71
C PRO A 19 -22.28 18.42 -28.36
N ALA A 20 -23.12 18.93 -27.48
CA ALA A 20 -22.92 20.26 -26.91
C ALA A 20 -21.56 20.35 -26.18
N ASP A 21 -20.91 21.51 -26.18
CA ASP A 21 -19.62 21.72 -25.55
C ASP A 21 -19.60 21.33 -24.06
N ALA A 22 -20.72 21.54 -23.36
CA ALA A 22 -20.85 21.15 -21.96
C ALA A 22 -20.75 19.62 -21.77
N LEU A 23 -21.39 18.82 -22.67
CA LEU A 23 -21.31 17.37 -22.65
C LEU A 23 -19.90 16.91 -23.04
N ALA A 24 -19.29 17.53 -24.05
CA ALA A 24 -17.94 17.19 -24.48
C ALA A 24 -16.94 17.36 -23.32
N ARG A 25 -16.98 18.50 -22.61
CA ARG A 25 -16.09 18.78 -21.47
C ARG A 25 -16.33 17.82 -20.28
N LEU A 26 -17.58 17.43 -20.03
CA LEU A 26 -17.91 16.49 -18.95
C LEU A 26 -17.45 15.06 -19.28
N SER A 27 -17.40 14.70 -20.55
CA SER A 27 -17.11 13.35 -21.01
C SER A 27 -15.62 13.06 -21.21
N VAL A 28 -14.78 14.09 -21.37
CA VAL A 28 -13.34 13.91 -21.64
C VAL A 28 -12.63 13.35 -20.42
N SER A 29 -11.90 12.26 -20.61
CA SER A 29 -11.11 11.57 -19.57
C SER A 29 -9.63 11.44 -19.91
N VAL A 30 -9.23 11.80 -21.15
CA VAL A 30 -7.86 11.58 -21.65
C VAL A 30 -6.78 12.24 -20.77
N HIS A 31 -7.12 13.32 -20.07
CA HIS A 31 -6.20 14.05 -19.19
C HIS A 31 -5.76 13.27 -17.95
N PHE A 32 -6.55 12.28 -17.51
CA PHE A 32 -6.18 11.41 -16.40
C PHE A 32 -5.97 9.95 -16.84
N ASP A 33 -6.71 9.46 -17.87
CA ASP A 33 -6.65 8.05 -18.28
C ASP A 33 -5.50 7.74 -19.27
N TRP A 34 -4.76 8.76 -19.77
CA TRP A 34 -3.61 8.59 -20.64
C TRP A 34 -2.56 7.61 -20.09
N ARG A 35 -2.47 7.47 -18.79
CA ARG A 35 -1.58 6.49 -18.13
C ARG A 35 -1.91 5.02 -18.42
N LEU A 36 -3.08 4.76 -19.02
CA LEU A 36 -3.47 3.43 -19.48
C LEU A 36 -2.91 3.09 -20.87
N ALA A 37 -2.33 4.05 -21.59
CA ALA A 37 -1.84 3.85 -22.97
C ALA A 37 -0.92 2.63 -23.14
N PRO A 38 0.07 2.33 -22.29
CA PRO A 38 0.91 1.14 -22.46
C PRO A 38 0.11 -0.18 -22.35
N TYR A 39 -0.91 -0.20 -21.50
CA TYR A 39 -1.76 -1.38 -21.27
C TYR A 39 -2.73 -1.60 -22.41
N ASP A 40 -3.33 -0.54 -22.97
CA ASP A 40 -4.16 -0.60 -24.17
C ASP A 40 -3.36 -1.09 -25.38
N ILE A 41 -2.14 -0.59 -25.58
CA ILE A 41 -1.27 -1.04 -26.66
C ILE A 41 -0.94 -2.53 -26.50
N ALA A 42 -0.65 -2.99 -25.29
CA ALA A 42 -0.41 -4.42 -25.02
C ALA A 42 -1.67 -5.26 -25.30
N ALA A 43 -2.85 -4.81 -24.82
CA ALA A 43 -4.13 -5.46 -25.10
C ALA A 43 -4.47 -5.45 -26.61
N SER A 44 -4.14 -4.37 -27.30
CA SER A 44 -4.32 -4.23 -28.76
C SER A 44 -3.45 -5.19 -29.55
N ARG A 45 -2.21 -5.46 -29.14
CA ARG A 45 -1.34 -6.49 -29.76
C ARG A 45 -1.94 -7.89 -29.59
N ALA A 46 -2.37 -8.25 -28.39
CA ALA A 46 -3.00 -9.53 -28.12
C ALA A 46 -4.28 -9.70 -28.96
N HIS A 47 -5.10 -8.66 -29.03
CA HIS A 47 -6.33 -8.67 -29.82
C HIS A 47 -6.05 -8.80 -31.33
N ALA A 48 -5.04 -8.11 -31.88
CA ALA A 48 -4.64 -8.24 -33.29
C ALA A 48 -4.26 -9.68 -33.67
N ARG A 49 -3.55 -10.39 -32.78
CA ARG A 49 -3.20 -11.82 -32.99
C ARG A 49 -4.42 -12.72 -32.96
N VAL A 50 -5.39 -12.42 -32.09
CA VAL A 50 -6.66 -13.18 -32.05
C VAL A 50 -7.50 -12.91 -33.29
N LEU A 51 -7.53 -11.66 -33.81
CA LEU A 51 -8.17 -11.35 -35.07
C LEU A 51 -7.53 -12.14 -36.23
N ALA A 52 -6.21 -12.26 -36.25
CA ALA A 52 -5.53 -13.07 -37.30
C ALA A 52 -5.85 -14.57 -37.13
N GLY A 53 -5.86 -15.10 -35.90
CA GLY A 53 -6.29 -16.46 -35.61
C GLY A 53 -7.74 -16.76 -36.09
N ALA A 54 -8.60 -15.75 -36.03
CA ALA A 54 -9.98 -15.81 -36.54
C ALA A 54 -10.11 -15.59 -38.05
N GLY A 55 -9.01 -15.34 -38.79
CA GLY A 55 -9.01 -15.07 -40.21
C GLY A 55 -9.52 -13.68 -40.62
N LEU A 56 -9.59 -12.74 -39.67
CA LEU A 56 -10.03 -11.36 -39.89
C LEU A 56 -8.87 -10.41 -40.24
N LEU A 57 -7.65 -10.82 -40.01
CA LEU A 57 -6.41 -10.25 -40.49
C LEU A 57 -5.58 -11.36 -41.17
N ASP A 58 -5.00 -11.06 -42.34
CA ASP A 58 -4.00 -11.95 -42.90
C ASP A 58 -2.61 -11.71 -42.27
N ALA A 59 -1.61 -12.51 -42.65
CA ALA A 59 -0.28 -12.47 -42.06
C ALA A 59 0.46 -11.14 -42.30
N ASP A 60 0.27 -10.51 -43.48
CA ASP A 60 0.85 -9.20 -43.81
C ASP A 60 0.17 -8.10 -42.99
N GLU A 61 -1.16 -8.11 -42.97
CA GLU A 61 -1.96 -7.17 -42.16
C GLU A 61 -1.62 -7.23 -40.67
N LEU A 62 -1.46 -8.45 -40.09
CA LEU A 62 -1.03 -8.63 -38.73
C LEU A 62 0.39 -8.06 -38.50
N GLY A 63 1.33 -8.38 -39.41
CA GLY A 63 2.71 -7.87 -39.27
C GLY A 63 2.76 -6.34 -39.27
N ARG A 64 2.02 -5.70 -40.19
CA ARG A 64 1.92 -4.24 -40.25
C ARG A 64 1.23 -3.63 -39.04
N MET A 65 0.19 -4.30 -38.50
CA MET A 65 -0.54 -3.87 -37.32
C MET A 65 0.38 -3.89 -36.08
N LEU A 66 1.11 -4.97 -35.86
CA LEU A 66 2.04 -5.10 -34.74
C LEU A 66 3.18 -4.07 -34.82
N ALA A 67 3.77 -3.89 -36.01
CA ALA A 67 4.82 -2.89 -36.21
C ALA A 67 4.33 -1.45 -35.96
N ALA A 68 3.09 -1.13 -36.36
CA ALA A 68 2.51 0.18 -36.08
C ALA A 68 2.19 0.40 -34.58
N LEU A 69 1.79 -0.65 -33.86
CA LEU A 69 1.61 -0.60 -32.39
C LEU A 69 2.95 -0.41 -31.66
N ASP A 70 4.04 -1.05 -32.13
CA ASP A 70 5.38 -0.88 -31.58
C ASP A 70 5.92 0.55 -31.82
N ASP A 71 5.68 1.09 -33.03
CA ASP A 71 6.04 2.47 -33.33
C ASP A 71 5.21 3.47 -32.51
N LEU A 72 3.92 3.22 -32.33
CA LEU A 72 3.03 4.06 -31.53
C LEU A 72 3.46 4.05 -30.05
N GLU A 73 3.78 2.88 -29.48
CA GLU A 73 4.29 2.78 -28.12
C GLU A 73 5.58 3.58 -27.94
N SER A 74 6.51 3.44 -28.90
CA SER A 74 7.78 4.18 -28.87
C SER A 74 7.55 5.68 -28.94
N ALA A 75 6.64 6.14 -29.82
CA ALA A 75 6.28 7.54 -29.95
C ALA A 75 5.58 8.09 -28.68
N CYS A 76 4.72 7.30 -28.04
CA CYS A 76 4.11 7.66 -26.73
C CYS A 76 5.18 7.82 -25.65
N ALA A 77 6.11 6.87 -25.54
CA ALA A 77 7.19 6.90 -24.56
C ALA A 77 8.15 8.07 -24.77
N ALA A 78 8.45 8.42 -26.02
CA ALA A 78 9.27 9.58 -26.38
C ALA A 78 8.53 10.93 -26.22
N GLY A 79 7.20 10.89 -26.08
CA GLY A 79 6.36 12.09 -26.06
C GLY A 79 6.13 12.73 -27.42
N ASP A 80 6.46 12.03 -28.51
CA ASP A 80 6.24 12.46 -29.90
C ASP A 80 4.78 12.27 -30.32
N PHE A 81 4.08 11.31 -29.72
CA PHE A 81 2.63 11.15 -29.83
C PHE A 81 1.97 11.44 -28.50
N ARG A 82 1.01 12.36 -28.51
CA ARG A 82 0.27 12.82 -27.32
C ARG A 82 -1.22 12.91 -27.64
N PRO A 83 -2.08 12.77 -26.60
CA PRO A 83 -3.49 13.07 -26.77
C PRO A 83 -3.71 14.54 -27.13
N THR A 84 -4.78 14.81 -27.86
CA THR A 84 -5.25 16.15 -28.22
C THR A 84 -6.56 16.46 -27.49
N ILE A 85 -7.03 17.70 -27.59
CA ILE A 85 -8.28 18.12 -26.96
C ILE A 85 -9.52 17.48 -27.62
N GLU A 86 -9.37 16.98 -28.85
CA GLU A 86 -10.41 16.27 -29.57
C GLU A 86 -10.54 14.81 -29.17
N ASP A 87 -9.53 14.24 -28.53
CA ASP A 87 -9.56 12.87 -28.03
C ASP A 87 -10.41 12.80 -26.77
N GLU A 88 -11.46 11.98 -26.79
CA GLU A 88 -12.36 11.81 -25.63
C GLU A 88 -11.67 11.05 -24.50
N ASP A 89 -10.94 10.01 -24.83
CA ASP A 89 -10.25 9.09 -23.91
C ASP A 89 -8.94 8.57 -24.54
N VAL A 90 -8.14 7.83 -23.75
CA VAL A 90 -6.90 7.19 -24.18
C VAL A 90 -7.12 6.30 -25.42
N HIS A 91 -8.23 5.59 -25.48
CA HIS A 91 -8.56 4.67 -26.55
C HIS A 91 -8.80 5.41 -27.89
N THR A 92 -9.50 6.56 -27.84
CA THR A 92 -9.69 7.42 -29.03
C THR A 92 -8.36 7.95 -29.54
N ALA A 93 -7.49 8.42 -28.65
CA ALA A 93 -6.17 8.90 -29.00
C ALA A 93 -5.34 7.81 -29.69
N LEU A 94 -5.26 6.61 -29.10
CA LEU A 94 -4.49 5.50 -29.67
C LEU A 94 -5.07 5.00 -31.00
N GLU A 95 -6.40 4.95 -31.15
CA GLU A 95 -7.05 4.62 -32.43
C GLU A 95 -6.71 5.65 -33.51
N ARG A 96 -6.74 6.95 -33.20
CA ARG A 96 -6.28 8.02 -34.09
C ARG A 96 -4.84 7.78 -34.51
N GLY A 97 -3.93 7.53 -33.56
CA GLY A 97 -2.53 7.26 -33.82
C GLY A 97 -2.31 6.04 -34.74
N LEU A 98 -3.15 5.02 -34.61
CA LEU A 98 -3.09 3.84 -35.47
C LEU A 98 -3.66 4.09 -36.88
N LEU A 99 -4.76 4.85 -36.98
CA LEU A 99 -5.33 5.26 -38.26
C LEU A 99 -4.38 6.17 -39.06
N GLU A 100 -3.65 7.08 -38.41
CA GLU A 100 -2.62 7.93 -39.05
C GLU A 100 -1.49 7.09 -39.67
N ARG A 101 -1.13 5.93 -39.06
CA ARG A 101 -0.08 5.03 -39.55
C ARG A 101 -0.52 4.04 -40.61
N LEU A 102 -1.72 3.52 -40.46
CA LEU A 102 -2.21 2.37 -41.25
C LEU A 102 -3.41 2.67 -42.16
N GLY A 103 -4.02 3.87 -42.05
CA GLY A 103 -5.26 4.18 -42.75
C GLY A 103 -6.37 3.18 -42.39
N ALA A 104 -7.12 2.73 -43.38
CA ALA A 104 -8.25 1.81 -43.19
C ALA A 104 -7.89 0.49 -42.47
N LEU A 105 -6.64 0.01 -42.60
CA LEU A 105 -6.19 -1.20 -41.88
C LEU A 105 -6.24 -1.00 -40.37
N GLY A 106 -5.88 0.18 -39.85
CA GLY A 106 -5.94 0.48 -38.43
C GLY A 106 -7.35 0.30 -37.86
N GLY A 107 -8.40 0.62 -38.64
CA GLY A 107 -9.79 0.44 -38.24
C GLY A 107 -10.23 -1.02 -38.06
N LYS A 108 -9.54 -2.00 -38.64
CA LYS A 108 -9.84 -3.43 -38.47
C LYS A 108 -9.65 -3.89 -37.02
N LEU A 109 -8.78 -3.23 -36.24
CA LEU A 109 -8.47 -3.61 -34.85
C LEU A 109 -9.69 -3.57 -33.93
N ARG A 110 -10.73 -2.79 -34.28
CA ARG A 110 -11.95 -2.70 -33.47
C ARG A 110 -12.89 -3.90 -33.58
N ALA A 111 -12.70 -4.79 -34.53
CA ALA A 111 -13.61 -5.89 -34.76
C ALA A 111 -13.77 -6.76 -33.49
N GLY A 112 -15.01 -6.91 -33.02
CA GLY A 112 -15.34 -7.73 -31.83
C GLY A 112 -14.94 -7.14 -30.47
N ARG A 113 -14.38 -5.92 -30.40
CA ARG A 113 -13.99 -5.23 -29.18
C ARG A 113 -14.91 -4.03 -28.92
N SER A 114 -15.22 -3.80 -27.65
CA SER A 114 -15.93 -2.60 -27.17
C SER A 114 -15.02 -1.77 -26.27
N ARG A 115 -15.37 -0.49 -26.08
CA ARG A 115 -14.77 0.34 -25.01
C ARG A 115 -14.93 -0.31 -23.64
N ASN A 116 -16.05 -1.01 -23.41
CA ASN A 116 -16.40 -1.55 -22.10
C ASN A 116 -15.43 -2.64 -21.66
N ASP A 117 -15.15 -3.65 -22.50
CA ASP A 117 -14.18 -4.69 -22.19
C ASP A 117 -12.72 -4.21 -22.28
N GLN A 118 -12.45 -3.24 -23.17
CA GLN A 118 -11.15 -2.61 -23.34
C GLN A 118 -10.73 -1.88 -22.06
N VAL A 119 -11.51 -0.91 -21.58
CA VAL A 119 -11.17 -0.13 -20.41
C VAL A 119 -11.08 -0.99 -19.14
N ALA A 120 -11.94 -2.00 -19.00
CA ALA A 120 -11.91 -2.93 -17.88
C ALA A 120 -10.62 -3.77 -17.86
N THR A 121 -10.12 -4.16 -19.05
CA THR A 121 -8.86 -4.90 -19.21
C THR A 121 -7.67 -4.02 -18.85
N ASP A 122 -7.62 -2.82 -19.41
CA ASP A 122 -6.49 -1.91 -19.24
C ASP A 122 -6.34 -1.46 -17.78
N LEU A 123 -7.46 -1.20 -17.11
CA LEU A 123 -7.45 -0.84 -15.68
C LEU A 123 -6.98 -2.02 -14.81
N ARG A 124 -7.36 -3.28 -15.15
CA ARG A 124 -6.85 -4.46 -14.43
C ARG A 124 -5.35 -4.63 -14.63
N LEU A 125 -4.86 -4.51 -15.87
CA LEU A 125 -3.42 -4.60 -16.16
C LEU A 125 -2.65 -3.50 -15.43
N TYR A 126 -3.12 -2.26 -15.48
CA TYR A 126 -2.55 -1.12 -14.77
C TYR A 126 -2.44 -1.40 -13.26
N LEU A 127 -3.53 -1.79 -12.63
CA LEU A 127 -3.53 -2.00 -11.18
C LEU A 127 -2.67 -3.19 -10.76
N ARG A 128 -2.66 -4.28 -11.52
CA ARG A 128 -1.81 -5.44 -11.26
C ARG A 128 -0.33 -5.09 -11.35
N ASP A 129 0.07 -4.28 -12.33
CA ASP A 129 1.44 -3.81 -12.50
C ASP A 129 1.85 -2.85 -11.38
N HIS A 130 0.99 -1.87 -11.06
CA HIS A 130 1.26 -0.89 -10.01
C HIS A 130 1.19 -1.50 -8.60
N ALA A 131 0.44 -2.59 -8.39
CA ALA A 131 0.48 -3.37 -7.16
C ALA A 131 1.89 -3.93 -6.88
N ARG A 132 2.64 -4.32 -7.93
CA ARG A 132 4.06 -4.71 -7.81
C ARG A 132 4.91 -3.54 -7.34
N GLY A 133 4.72 -2.35 -7.93
CA GLY A 133 5.42 -1.14 -7.51
C GLY A 133 5.13 -0.72 -6.07
N VAL A 134 3.86 -0.81 -5.65
CA VAL A 134 3.46 -0.57 -4.25
C VAL A 134 4.10 -1.62 -3.32
N ALA A 135 4.08 -2.90 -3.70
CA ALA A 135 4.71 -3.96 -2.92
C ALA A 135 6.22 -3.74 -2.76
N ALA A 136 6.92 -3.36 -3.84
CA ALA A 136 8.35 -3.02 -3.78
C ALA A 136 8.63 -1.90 -2.76
N ALA A 137 7.82 -0.83 -2.78
CA ALA A 137 7.97 0.28 -1.85
C ALA A 137 7.61 -0.10 -0.40
N VAL A 138 6.64 -0.99 -0.18
CA VAL A 138 6.34 -1.55 1.15
C VAL A 138 7.50 -2.40 1.67
N VAL A 139 8.12 -3.21 0.79
CA VAL A 139 9.32 -3.99 1.13
C VAL A 139 10.47 -3.05 1.53
N GLU A 140 10.71 -1.97 0.79
CA GLU A 140 11.75 -0.98 1.12
C GLU A 140 11.54 -0.36 2.52
N LEU A 141 10.31 0.02 2.87
CA LEU A 141 10.00 0.52 4.21
C LEU A 141 10.19 -0.57 5.28
N ALA A 142 9.76 -1.80 5.01
CA ALA A 142 9.95 -2.92 5.92
C ALA A 142 11.45 -3.21 6.16
N ASP A 143 12.28 -3.14 5.12
CA ASP A 143 13.73 -3.29 5.22
C ASP A 143 14.36 -2.20 6.10
N ALA A 144 13.95 -0.94 5.92
CA ALA A 144 14.42 0.17 6.77
C ALA A 144 14.08 -0.07 8.26
N LEU A 145 12.87 -0.55 8.54
CA LEU A 145 12.46 -0.92 9.89
C LEU A 145 13.25 -2.11 10.44
N LEU A 146 13.50 -3.15 9.62
CA LEU A 146 14.30 -4.32 10.02
C LEU A 146 15.75 -3.94 10.31
N GLU A 147 16.36 -3.09 9.49
CA GLU A 147 17.72 -2.62 9.72
C GLU A 147 17.85 -1.86 11.04
N GLN A 148 16.94 -0.93 11.31
CA GLN A 148 16.89 -0.22 12.58
C GLN A 148 16.59 -1.17 13.76
N ALA A 149 15.66 -2.10 13.60
CA ALA A 149 15.35 -3.09 14.64
C ALA A 149 16.57 -3.95 14.97
N GLY A 150 17.35 -4.36 13.97
CA GLY A 150 18.57 -5.14 14.14
C GLY A 150 19.66 -4.40 14.95
N ARG A 151 19.73 -3.08 14.82
CA ARG A 151 20.67 -2.23 15.59
C ARG A 151 20.22 -2.05 17.06
N HIS A 152 18.94 -2.31 17.36
CA HIS A 152 18.31 -2.00 18.64
C HIS A 152 17.61 -3.20 19.31
N ILE A 153 18.10 -4.43 19.05
CA ILE A 153 17.54 -5.68 19.57
C ILE A 153 17.44 -5.66 21.11
N ASP A 154 18.43 -5.08 21.78
CA ASP A 154 18.56 -5.02 23.22
C ASP A 154 18.51 -3.60 23.79
N THR A 155 18.24 -2.59 22.97
CA THR A 155 18.06 -1.20 23.41
C THR A 155 16.80 -1.07 24.26
N PRO A 156 16.90 -0.76 25.55
CA PRO A 156 15.74 -0.60 26.40
C PRO A 156 14.87 0.59 25.97
N ALA A 157 13.56 0.41 26.02
CA ALA A 157 12.58 1.45 25.75
C ALA A 157 11.36 1.30 26.66
N PRO A 158 10.64 2.39 26.98
CA PRO A 158 9.38 2.28 27.69
C PRO A 158 8.30 1.72 26.74
N GLY A 159 7.70 0.59 27.09
CA GLY A 159 6.48 0.13 26.43
C GLY A 159 5.28 0.89 26.97
N LEU A 160 4.43 1.42 26.07
CA LEU A 160 3.31 2.28 26.43
C LEU A 160 1.97 1.60 26.16
N THR A 161 1.05 1.77 27.10
CA THR A 161 -0.40 1.56 26.86
C THR A 161 -1.13 2.81 27.31
N HIS A 162 -2.13 3.28 26.58
CA HIS A 162 -2.83 4.54 26.83
C HIS A 162 -1.87 5.76 26.93
N VAL A 163 -0.73 5.68 26.21
CA VAL A 163 0.38 6.65 26.30
C VAL A 163 0.95 6.77 27.74
N GLN A 164 0.72 5.77 28.60
CA GLN A 164 1.31 5.65 29.94
C GLN A 164 2.38 4.55 29.92
N HIS A 165 3.42 4.73 30.72
CA HIS A 165 4.44 3.70 30.93
C HIS A 165 3.80 2.42 31.48
N ALA A 166 4.05 1.30 30.81
CA ALA A 166 3.47 0.00 31.17
C ALA A 166 4.55 -1.01 31.57
N GLN A 167 5.30 -1.50 30.62
CA GLN A 167 6.39 -2.45 30.82
C GLN A 167 7.57 -2.12 29.91
N PRO A 168 8.82 -2.38 30.33
CA PRO A 168 9.96 -2.22 29.44
C PRO A 168 9.88 -3.14 28.23
N VAL A 169 10.22 -2.61 27.05
CA VAL A 169 10.39 -3.37 25.80
C VAL A 169 11.75 -3.05 25.21
N SER A 170 12.22 -3.83 24.23
CA SER A 170 13.33 -3.37 23.40
C SER A 170 12.81 -2.48 22.27
N PHE A 171 13.58 -1.48 21.87
CA PHE A 171 13.20 -0.61 20.76
C PHE A 171 13.14 -1.39 19.43
N GLY A 172 14.01 -2.40 19.27
CA GLY A 172 13.94 -3.32 18.14
C GLY A 172 12.61 -4.07 18.07
N HIS A 173 12.09 -4.53 19.20
CA HIS A 173 10.75 -5.16 19.26
C HIS A 173 9.65 -4.19 18.83
N TRP A 174 9.72 -2.94 19.27
CA TRP A 174 8.76 -1.90 18.91
C TRP A 174 8.76 -1.65 17.37
N LEU A 175 9.94 -1.52 16.76
CA LEU A 175 10.07 -1.36 15.32
C LEU A 175 9.54 -2.59 14.54
N LEU A 176 9.82 -3.81 15.03
CA LEU A 176 9.29 -5.04 14.44
C LEU A 176 7.75 -5.14 14.52
N ALA A 177 7.13 -4.50 15.51
CA ALA A 177 5.67 -4.42 15.57
C ALA A 177 5.08 -3.67 14.36
N HIS A 178 5.78 -2.68 13.79
CA HIS A 178 5.38 -1.99 12.56
C HIS A 178 5.65 -2.81 11.29
N VAL A 179 6.59 -3.75 11.31
CA VAL A 179 6.84 -4.65 10.18
C VAL A 179 5.68 -5.63 9.97
N GLN A 180 5.05 -6.12 11.05
CA GLN A 180 4.00 -7.14 10.95
C GLN A 180 2.78 -6.73 10.11
N PRO A 181 2.21 -5.52 10.26
CA PRO A 181 1.12 -5.08 9.39
C PRO A 181 1.56 -4.94 7.92
N LEU A 182 2.79 -4.49 7.64
CA LEU A 182 3.31 -4.40 6.27
C LEU A 182 3.42 -5.78 5.60
N LEU A 183 3.86 -6.80 6.32
CA LEU A 183 3.85 -8.19 5.82
C LEU A 183 2.43 -8.66 5.47
N ARG A 184 1.44 -8.36 6.30
CA ARG A 184 0.04 -8.68 6.00
C ARG A 184 -0.52 -7.88 4.81
N ASP A 185 -0.03 -6.66 4.58
CA ASP A 185 -0.42 -5.87 3.42
C ASP A 185 0.13 -6.46 2.11
N LEU A 186 1.36 -6.97 2.13
CA LEU A 186 1.94 -7.72 1.01
C LEU A 186 1.14 -9.00 0.70
N GLU A 187 0.73 -9.74 1.73
CA GLU A 187 -0.13 -10.92 1.58
C GLU A 187 -1.47 -10.55 0.92
N ARG A 188 -2.10 -9.46 1.35
CA ARG A 188 -3.35 -8.96 0.75
C ARG A 188 -3.19 -8.56 -0.72
N LEU A 189 -2.10 -7.87 -1.06
CA LEU A 189 -1.83 -7.47 -2.45
C LEU A 189 -1.71 -8.68 -3.37
N ARG A 190 -1.01 -9.74 -2.94
CA ARG A 190 -0.89 -10.98 -3.71
C ARG A 190 -2.23 -11.71 -3.85
N ASP A 191 -2.97 -11.84 -2.75
CA ASP A 191 -4.28 -12.49 -2.76
C ASP A 191 -5.28 -11.74 -3.65
N TRP A 192 -5.19 -10.41 -3.66
CA TRP A 192 -5.95 -9.56 -4.56
C TRP A 192 -5.55 -9.78 -6.02
N ASP A 193 -4.26 -9.82 -6.34
CA ASP A 193 -3.76 -10.05 -7.70
C ASP A 193 -4.26 -11.39 -8.28
N GLU A 194 -4.34 -12.42 -7.45
CA GLU A 194 -4.91 -13.72 -7.81
C GLU A 194 -6.37 -13.62 -8.30
N ARG A 195 -7.19 -12.77 -7.68
CA ARG A 195 -8.58 -12.51 -8.08
C ARG A 195 -8.67 -11.55 -9.24
N ALA A 196 -7.83 -10.53 -9.28
CA ALA A 196 -7.78 -9.55 -10.37
C ALA A 196 -7.26 -10.13 -11.69
N ALA A 197 -6.58 -11.29 -11.66
CA ALA A 197 -5.96 -11.93 -12.82
C ALA A 197 -6.96 -12.68 -13.73
N ILE A 198 -8.13 -12.09 -13.98
CA ILE A 198 -9.17 -12.61 -14.87
C ILE A 198 -9.43 -11.58 -15.97
N SER A 199 -9.33 -12.01 -17.25
CA SER A 199 -9.44 -11.11 -18.42
C SER A 199 -10.88 -10.84 -18.81
N PRO A 200 -11.34 -9.58 -18.87
CA PRO A 200 -12.64 -9.22 -19.42
C PRO A 200 -12.62 -9.07 -20.95
N LEU A 201 -11.45 -9.02 -21.60
CA LEU A 201 -11.34 -8.79 -23.03
C LEU A 201 -11.90 -9.98 -23.83
N GLY A 202 -12.86 -9.68 -24.70
CA GLY A 202 -13.70 -10.64 -25.40
C GLY A 202 -15.17 -10.60 -24.94
N SER A 203 -15.49 -9.85 -23.88
CA SER A 203 -16.87 -9.61 -23.46
C SER A 203 -17.63 -8.69 -24.41
N GLY A 204 -16.93 -7.94 -25.27
CA GLY A 204 -17.53 -6.92 -26.12
C GLY A 204 -18.20 -5.84 -25.28
N ALA A 205 -19.35 -5.35 -25.73
CA ALA A 205 -20.11 -4.38 -24.96
C ALA A 205 -20.76 -4.99 -23.70
N LEU A 206 -21.25 -6.24 -23.80
CA LEU A 206 -21.89 -7.00 -22.73
C LEU A 206 -22.23 -8.47 -23.09
N ALA A 207 -22.32 -8.79 -24.39
CA ALA A 207 -22.88 -10.07 -24.86
C ALA A 207 -21.83 -11.00 -25.50
N GLY A 208 -20.53 -10.67 -25.39
CA GLY A 208 -19.49 -11.34 -26.12
C GLY A 208 -19.44 -10.89 -27.59
N SER A 209 -18.89 -11.73 -28.45
CA SER A 209 -18.76 -11.46 -29.90
C SER A 209 -19.36 -12.60 -30.72
N SER A 210 -19.99 -12.25 -31.86
CA SER A 210 -20.40 -13.23 -32.89
C SER A 210 -19.26 -13.64 -33.82
N LEU A 211 -18.11 -12.96 -33.72
CA LEU A 211 -16.89 -13.32 -34.43
C LEU A 211 -16.18 -14.49 -33.69
N PRO A 212 -15.47 -15.38 -34.43
CA PRO A 212 -14.83 -16.55 -33.84
C PRO A 212 -13.52 -16.18 -33.13
N LEU A 213 -13.59 -15.25 -32.18
CA LEU A 213 -12.47 -14.78 -31.38
C LEU A 213 -12.19 -15.77 -30.22
N ASP A 214 -10.93 -15.85 -29.80
CA ASP A 214 -10.50 -16.68 -28.66
C ASP A 214 -10.13 -15.82 -27.45
N PRO A 215 -11.04 -15.60 -26.47
CA PRO A 215 -10.74 -14.87 -25.25
C PRO A 215 -9.68 -15.54 -24.36
N ALA A 216 -9.52 -16.87 -24.45
CA ALA A 216 -8.52 -17.59 -23.67
C ALA A 216 -7.10 -17.30 -24.19
N ALA A 217 -6.93 -17.20 -25.51
CA ALA A 217 -5.68 -16.80 -26.11
C ALA A 217 -5.27 -15.36 -25.71
N VAL A 218 -6.22 -14.43 -25.70
CA VAL A 218 -5.99 -13.06 -25.23
C VAL A 218 -5.60 -13.06 -23.75
N ALA A 219 -6.34 -13.77 -22.90
CA ALA A 219 -6.06 -13.84 -21.47
C ALA A 219 -4.64 -14.35 -21.20
N LYS A 220 -4.25 -15.43 -21.87
CA LYS A 220 -2.92 -16.03 -21.74
C LYS A 220 -1.81 -15.05 -22.15
N GLU A 221 -1.98 -14.36 -23.26
CA GLU A 221 -0.97 -13.44 -23.79
C GLU A 221 -0.77 -12.22 -22.87
N LEU A 222 -1.83 -11.76 -22.23
CA LEU A 222 -1.81 -10.65 -21.29
C LEU A 222 -1.44 -11.04 -19.85
N GLY A 223 -1.08 -12.30 -19.59
CA GLY A 223 -0.71 -12.75 -18.26
C GLY A 223 -1.89 -12.88 -17.28
N PHE A 224 -3.11 -13.03 -17.81
CA PHE A 224 -4.28 -13.40 -17.02
C PHE A 224 -4.37 -14.93 -16.90
N LYS A 225 -5.01 -15.42 -15.84
CA LYS A 225 -5.22 -16.85 -15.58
C LYS A 225 -6.28 -17.48 -16.48
N ALA A 226 -7.34 -16.72 -16.76
CA ALA A 226 -8.49 -17.14 -17.54
C ALA A 226 -9.28 -15.93 -18.05
N PRO A 227 -10.14 -16.11 -19.07
CA PRO A 227 -11.18 -15.14 -19.37
C PRO A 227 -12.29 -15.17 -18.32
N VAL A 228 -13.09 -14.09 -18.23
CA VAL A 228 -14.29 -14.01 -17.39
C VAL A 228 -15.30 -15.10 -17.81
N GLN A 229 -16.08 -15.59 -16.84
CA GLN A 229 -17.10 -16.62 -17.08
C GLN A 229 -18.43 -16.04 -17.60
N ASN A 230 -18.67 -14.75 -17.39
CA ASN A 230 -19.86 -14.06 -17.84
C ASN A 230 -19.48 -12.67 -18.40
N SER A 231 -19.87 -12.38 -19.63
CA SER A 231 -19.50 -11.15 -20.32
C SER A 231 -20.19 -9.90 -19.78
N MET A 232 -21.38 -10.01 -19.20
CA MET A 232 -22.05 -8.87 -18.56
C MET A 232 -21.34 -8.48 -17.27
N ASP A 233 -20.96 -9.46 -16.47
CA ASP A 233 -20.14 -9.28 -15.26
C ASP A 233 -18.76 -8.75 -15.62
N GLY A 234 -18.13 -9.29 -16.66
CA GLY A 234 -16.80 -8.89 -17.09
C GLY A 234 -16.62 -7.40 -17.42
N VAL A 235 -17.67 -6.75 -17.93
CA VAL A 235 -17.66 -5.31 -18.21
C VAL A 235 -18.20 -4.46 -17.05
N ALA A 236 -18.96 -5.07 -16.12
CA ALA A 236 -19.53 -4.39 -14.95
C ALA A 236 -18.60 -4.39 -13.75
N ASP A 237 -17.81 -5.46 -13.56
CA ASP A 237 -17.03 -5.69 -12.37
C ASP A 237 -16.00 -4.58 -12.11
N ARG A 238 -16.10 -4.03 -10.90
CA ARG A 238 -15.13 -3.11 -10.29
C ARG A 238 -14.76 -3.55 -8.86
N ASP A 239 -15.06 -4.79 -8.49
CA ASP A 239 -14.68 -5.32 -7.18
C ASP A 239 -13.17 -5.26 -7.01
N PHE A 240 -12.40 -5.54 -8.08
CA PHE A 240 -10.95 -5.44 -8.06
C PHE A 240 -10.45 -4.01 -7.79
N VAL A 241 -11.18 -2.98 -8.19
CA VAL A 241 -10.90 -1.57 -7.90
C VAL A 241 -11.16 -1.28 -6.42
N ALA A 242 -12.34 -1.64 -5.94
CA ALA A 242 -12.74 -1.42 -4.55
C ALA A 242 -11.85 -2.19 -3.57
N GLU A 243 -11.48 -3.42 -3.90
CA GLU A 243 -10.60 -4.25 -3.07
C GLU A 243 -9.17 -3.70 -3.05
N PHE A 244 -8.63 -3.22 -4.18
CA PHE A 244 -7.35 -2.54 -4.21
C PHE A 244 -7.35 -1.29 -3.33
N LEU A 245 -8.40 -0.45 -3.43
CA LEU A 245 -8.55 0.73 -2.57
C LEU A 245 -8.71 0.38 -1.09
N PHE A 246 -9.36 -0.74 -0.77
CA PHE A 246 -9.39 -1.24 0.61
C PHE A 246 -8.00 -1.59 1.12
N ILE A 247 -7.19 -2.28 0.33
CA ILE A 247 -5.81 -2.64 0.72
C ILE A 247 -4.98 -1.38 0.90
N THR A 248 -5.01 -0.45 -0.06
CA THR A 248 -4.24 0.80 0.03
C THR A 248 -4.70 1.68 1.20
N SER A 249 -5.99 1.62 1.57
CA SER A 249 -6.52 2.28 2.78
C SER A 249 -5.92 1.67 4.06
N LEU A 250 -5.82 0.33 4.14
CA LEU A 250 -5.18 -0.33 5.28
C LEU A 250 -3.69 0.00 5.37
N VAL A 251 -2.98 -0.01 4.24
CA VAL A 251 -1.60 0.48 4.18
C VAL A 251 -1.53 1.89 4.76
N GLY A 252 -2.40 2.80 4.31
CA GLY A 252 -2.49 4.16 4.84
C GLY A 252 -2.69 4.22 6.35
N VAL A 253 -3.55 3.36 6.91
CA VAL A 253 -3.76 3.26 8.37
C VAL A 253 -2.49 2.81 9.09
N HIS A 254 -1.76 1.83 8.55
CA HIS A 254 -0.51 1.34 9.13
C HIS A 254 0.58 2.41 9.09
N LEU A 255 0.71 3.13 7.97
CA LEU A 255 1.63 4.25 7.82
C LEU A 255 1.27 5.42 8.75
N SER A 256 -0.03 5.68 8.93
CA SER A 256 -0.52 6.69 9.87
C SER A 256 -0.13 6.37 11.32
N ARG A 257 -0.22 5.10 11.74
CA ARG A 257 0.19 4.68 13.09
C ARG A 257 1.70 4.81 13.29
N LEU A 258 2.51 4.41 12.31
CA LEU A 258 3.96 4.64 12.34
C LEU A 258 4.27 6.14 12.43
N GLY A 259 3.59 6.94 11.61
CA GLY A 259 3.75 8.40 11.61
C GLY A 259 3.41 9.03 12.96
N GLU A 260 2.32 8.58 13.62
CA GLU A 260 1.96 9.05 14.96
C GLU A 260 3.07 8.78 15.97
N GLU A 261 3.62 7.57 16.01
CA GLU A 261 4.69 7.23 16.94
C GLU A 261 5.98 8.00 16.65
N VAL A 262 6.36 8.19 15.37
CA VAL A 262 7.52 9.01 15.01
C VAL A 262 7.35 10.45 15.47
N VAL A 263 6.15 11.03 15.34
CA VAL A 263 5.86 12.38 15.86
C VAL A 263 6.03 12.43 17.36
N LEU A 264 5.52 11.44 18.09
CA LEU A 264 5.71 11.35 19.55
C LEU A 264 7.20 11.22 19.90
N TRP A 265 7.93 10.26 19.30
CA TRP A 265 9.34 10.01 19.60
C TRP A 265 10.24 11.22 19.34
N THR A 266 9.89 12.06 18.37
CA THR A 266 10.67 13.25 17.98
C THR A 266 10.28 14.50 18.75
N SER A 267 9.16 14.47 19.50
CA SER A 267 8.69 15.63 20.27
C SER A 267 9.71 16.07 21.33
N THR A 268 9.62 17.31 21.76
CA THR A 268 10.48 17.87 22.83
C THR A 268 10.32 17.08 24.14
N GLU A 269 9.10 16.62 24.43
CA GLU A 269 8.72 15.90 25.64
C GLU A 269 9.36 14.52 25.70
N PHE A 270 9.34 13.77 24.59
CA PHE A 270 9.98 12.43 24.51
C PHE A 270 11.44 12.53 24.07
N GLY A 271 11.71 13.07 22.91
CA GLY A 271 13.06 13.28 22.36
C GLY A 271 13.87 11.99 22.24
N TRP A 272 13.21 10.86 21.95
CA TRP A 272 13.82 9.53 21.82
C TRP A 272 14.49 9.29 20.48
N VAL A 273 14.04 10.02 19.46
CA VAL A 273 14.54 9.92 18.08
C VAL A 273 14.87 11.32 17.54
N ILE A 274 15.90 11.40 16.72
CA ILE A 274 16.23 12.59 15.94
C ILE A 274 16.15 12.19 14.47
N LEU A 275 15.35 12.90 13.68
CA LEU A 275 15.31 12.71 12.23
C LEU A 275 16.54 13.34 11.57
N ASP A 276 16.93 12.80 10.44
CA ASP A 276 17.94 13.44 9.57
C ASP A 276 17.38 14.76 8.99
N ASP A 277 18.26 15.71 8.72
CA ASP A 277 17.87 17.02 8.18
C ASP A 277 17.22 16.91 6.80
N ALA A 278 17.62 15.92 6.01
CA ALA A 278 17.05 15.67 4.69
C ALA A 278 15.58 15.17 4.74
N PHE A 279 15.13 14.67 5.89
CA PHE A 279 13.78 14.12 6.10
C PHE A 279 12.96 14.88 7.16
N ALA A 280 13.34 16.11 7.43
CA ALA A 280 12.65 17.00 8.37
C ALA A 280 12.57 18.39 7.79
N THR A 281 11.65 19.22 8.29
CA THR A 281 11.57 20.63 7.90
C THR A 281 11.80 21.55 9.09
N GLY A 282 12.14 22.80 8.79
CA GLY A 282 12.31 23.88 9.79
C GLY A 282 11.12 24.82 9.80
N SER A 283 11.27 25.91 10.58
CA SER A 283 10.31 27.02 10.63
C SER A 283 10.97 28.27 10.07
N SER A 284 10.23 29.03 9.26
CA SER A 284 10.71 30.32 8.73
C SER A 284 10.88 31.41 9.79
N ILE A 285 10.29 31.22 10.97
CA ILE A 285 10.32 32.18 12.07
C ILE A 285 11.02 31.65 13.33
N MET A 286 11.06 30.35 13.52
CA MET A 286 11.64 29.68 14.69
C MET A 286 12.86 28.86 14.28
N PRO A 287 14.09 29.40 14.37
CA PRO A 287 15.28 28.73 13.80
C PRO A 287 15.65 27.41 14.51
N GLN A 288 15.18 27.20 15.72
CA GLN A 288 15.43 25.98 16.49
C GLN A 288 14.45 24.82 16.17
N LYS A 289 13.35 25.13 15.44
CA LYS A 289 12.26 24.14 15.22
C LYS A 289 12.61 23.17 14.12
N LYS A 290 12.40 21.87 14.39
CA LYS A 290 12.53 20.77 13.44
C LYS A 290 11.27 19.93 13.51
N ASN A 291 10.60 19.72 12.36
CA ASN A 291 9.30 19.08 12.27
C ASN A 291 9.41 17.73 11.59
N ALA A 292 8.57 16.77 11.98
CA ALA A 292 8.44 15.45 11.39
C ALA A 292 7.37 15.43 10.28
N ASP A 293 7.48 16.33 9.27
CA ASP A 293 6.42 16.53 8.27
C ASP A 293 6.06 15.28 7.48
N ILE A 294 7.03 14.40 7.18
CA ILE A 294 6.76 13.13 6.48
C ILE A 294 5.83 12.26 7.32
N ALA A 295 6.07 12.18 8.63
CA ALA A 295 5.24 11.42 9.56
C ALA A 295 3.83 12.03 9.68
N GLU A 296 3.74 13.37 9.72
CA GLU A 296 2.45 14.08 9.73
C GLU A 296 1.69 13.89 8.42
N LEU A 297 2.37 13.94 7.26
CA LEU A 297 1.78 13.70 5.96
C LEU A 297 1.29 12.24 5.82
N ALA A 298 1.95 11.26 6.44
CA ALA A 298 1.46 9.89 6.48
C ALA A 298 0.09 9.81 7.17
N ARG A 299 -0.11 10.52 8.28
CA ARG A 299 -1.42 10.63 8.94
C ARG A 299 -2.46 11.32 8.05
N GLY A 300 -2.10 12.44 7.44
CA GLY A 300 -3.01 13.21 6.58
C GLY A 300 -3.45 12.44 5.33
N LYS A 301 -2.51 11.79 4.65
CA LYS A 301 -2.77 11.03 3.41
C LYS A 301 -3.58 9.75 3.64
N ALA A 302 -3.55 9.15 4.83
CA ALA A 302 -4.40 8.02 5.17
C ALA A 302 -5.90 8.35 5.00
N GLY A 303 -6.32 9.56 5.38
CA GLY A 303 -7.71 10.01 5.18
C GLY A 303 -8.09 10.13 3.71
N ARG A 304 -7.15 10.53 2.84
CA ARG A 304 -7.35 10.59 1.39
C ARG A 304 -7.54 9.20 0.77
N LEU A 305 -6.71 8.23 1.15
CA LEU A 305 -6.84 6.83 0.70
C LEU A 305 -8.20 6.22 1.11
N ILE A 306 -8.62 6.42 2.35
CA ILE A 306 -9.93 5.97 2.85
C ILE A 306 -11.07 6.65 2.07
N GLY A 307 -10.94 7.95 1.80
CA GLY A 307 -11.92 8.72 1.00
C GLY A 307 -12.10 8.14 -0.40
N GLY A 308 -11.02 7.72 -1.08
CA GLY A 308 -11.07 7.06 -2.39
C GLY A 308 -11.87 5.76 -2.37
N LEU A 309 -11.67 4.91 -1.37
CA LEU A 309 -12.47 3.69 -1.19
C LEU A 309 -13.96 4.00 -1.02
N VAL A 310 -14.29 4.96 -0.15
CA VAL A 310 -15.68 5.36 0.10
C VAL A 310 -16.35 5.91 -1.17
N ALA A 311 -15.62 6.71 -1.97
CA ALA A 311 -16.11 7.24 -3.23
C ALA A 311 -16.51 6.13 -4.21
N VAL A 312 -15.61 5.15 -4.44
CA VAL A 312 -15.86 4.03 -5.35
C VAL A 312 -17.00 3.13 -4.87
N LEU A 313 -17.05 2.77 -3.59
CA LEU A 313 -18.15 1.97 -3.05
C LEU A 313 -19.51 2.71 -3.17
N THR A 314 -19.50 4.03 -2.99
CA THR A 314 -20.68 4.87 -3.12
C THR A 314 -21.15 4.94 -4.58
N MET A 315 -20.23 5.04 -5.54
CA MET A 315 -20.52 5.00 -6.96
C MET A 315 -21.18 3.66 -7.34
N LEU A 316 -20.56 2.54 -6.96
CA LEU A 316 -21.01 1.20 -7.38
C LEU A 316 -22.36 0.77 -6.82
N LYS A 317 -22.72 1.19 -5.61
CA LYS A 317 -23.87 0.65 -4.83
C LYS A 317 -25.24 0.71 -5.51
N GLY A 318 -25.45 1.47 -6.53
CA GLY A 318 -26.77 1.67 -7.16
C GLY A 318 -26.77 1.46 -8.66
N LEU A 319 -25.66 1.00 -9.24
CA LEU A 319 -25.56 0.77 -10.68
C LEU A 319 -26.23 -0.55 -11.07
N PRO A 320 -26.90 -0.60 -12.25
CA PRO A 320 -27.27 -1.86 -12.88
C PRO A 320 -26.05 -2.60 -13.36
N LEU A 321 -26.24 -3.84 -13.82
CA LEU A 321 -25.18 -4.62 -14.47
C LEU A 321 -24.77 -3.99 -15.81
N THR A 322 -23.61 -4.35 -16.26
CA THR A 322 -22.90 -3.88 -17.46
C THR A 322 -22.22 -2.53 -17.24
N TYR A 323 -22.13 -1.66 -18.26
CA TYR A 323 -21.38 -0.41 -18.16
C TYR A 323 -22.35 0.80 -18.14
N ASP A 324 -22.20 1.62 -17.12
CA ASP A 324 -22.77 2.96 -17.04
C ASP A 324 -21.67 4.01 -16.96
N ARG A 325 -21.95 5.24 -17.38
CA ARG A 325 -20.94 6.31 -17.43
C ARG A 325 -20.38 6.69 -16.05
N ASP A 326 -21.12 6.39 -14.98
CA ASP A 326 -20.66 6.52 -13.60
C ASP A 326 -19.29 5.83 -13.36
N MET A 327 -19.04 4.72 -14.04
CA MET A 327 -17.77 3.98 -13.94
C MET A 327 -16.54 4.74 -14.48
N GLN A 328 -16.72 5.93 -15.07
CA GLN A 328 -15.60 6.81 -15.37
C GLN A 328 -14.88 7.28 -14.09
N GLU A 329 -15.64 7.40 -12.99
CA GLU A 329 -15.15 7.83 -11.67
C GLU A 329 -14.35 6.74 -10.92
N ASP A 330 -14.17 5.54 -11.47
CA ASP A 330 -13.38 4.46 -10.87
C ASP A 330 -11.87 4.72 -10.92
N LYS A 331 -11.41 5.54 -11.89
CA LYS A 331 -10.00 5.69 -12.25
C LYS A 331 -9.24 6.67 -11.36
N GLU A 332 -9.76 7.89 -11.18
CA GLU A 332 -9.05 8.93 -10.43
C GLU A 332 -8.74 8.50 -8.98
N PRO A 333 -9.66 7.85 -8.24
CA PRO A 333 -9.35 7.37 -6.88
C PRO A 333 -8.22 6.34 -6.83
N VAL A 334 -8.13 5.41 -7.79
CA VAL A 334 -7.05 4.42 -7.80
C VAL A 334 -5.73 5.01 -8.27
N PHE A 335 -5.76 5.90 -9.25
CA PHE A 335 -4.57 6.62 -9.70
C PHE A 335 -3.98 7.46 -8.57
N ASP A 336 -4.84 8.17 -7.85
CA ASP A 336 -4.45 8.95 -6.69
C ASP A 336 -3.88 8.10 -5.55
N ALA A 337 -4.48 6.93 -5.30
CA ALA A 337 -3.98 6.00 -4.29
C ALA A 337 -2.59 5.46 -4.65
N VAL A 338 -2.38 5.06 -5.90
CA VAL A 338 -1.06 4.62 -6.41
C VAL A 338 -0.03 5.73 -6.27
N ASP A 339 -0.33 6.92 -6.80
CA ASP A 339 0.59 8.07 -6.77
C ASP A 339 0.92 8.47 -5.33
N THR A 340 -0.07 8.46 -4.44
CA THR A 340 0.12 8.76 -3.01
C THR A 340 1.07 7.78 -2.34
N LEU A 341 0.91 6.47 -2.55
CA LEU A 341 1.77 5.47 -1.93
C LEU A 341 3.18 5.45 -2.53
N GLN A 342 3.31 5.64 -3.85
CA GLN A 342 4.61 5.72 -4.51
C GLN A 342 5.45 6.91 -4.06
N LEU A 343 4.83 8.01 -3.61
CA LEU A 343 5.53 9.14 -3.01
C LEU A 343 5.80 8.96 -1.52
N LEU A 344 4.83 8.41 -0.78
CA LEU A 344 4.89 8.37 0.68
C LEU A 344 5.80 7.26 1.22
N LEU A 345 5.75 6.06 0.64
CA LEU A 345 6.49 4.90 1.13
C LEU A 345 8.02 5.09 1.07
N PRO A 346 8.62 5.55 -0.06
CA PRO A 346 10.06 5.83 -0.09
C PRO A 346 10.48 6.96 0.85
N ALA A 347 9.64 7.98 1.03
CA ALA A 347 9.93 9.05 1.98
C ALA A 347 9.95 8.55 3.44
N LEU A 348 9.03 7.68 3.80
CA LEU A 348 9.01 7.01 5.11
C LEU A 348 10.21 6.07 5.27
N ALA A 349 10.55 5.28 4.26
CA ALA A 349 11.71 4.40 4.28
C ALA A 349 13.00 5.20 4.53
N GLY A 350 13.21 6.29 3.78
CA GLY A 350 14.34 7.19 3.97
C GLY A 350 14.37 7.83 5.36
N MET A 351 13.24 8.30 5.86
CA MET A 351 13.12 8.87 7.21
C MET A 351 13.50 7.84 8.29
N ILE A 352 13.00 6.60 8.20
CA ILE A 352 13.30 5.53 9.17
C ILE A 352 14.76 5.08 9.07
N SER A 353 15.30 4.87 7.87
CA SER A 353 16.67 4.38 7.69
C SER A 353 17.72 5.33 8.24
N THR A 354 17.45 6.65 8.18
CA THR A 354 18.40 7.71 8.58
C THR A 354 18.16 8.27 9.98
N MET A 355 17.06 7.90 10.65
CA MET A 355 16.80 8.39 12.00
C MET A 355 17.87 7.93 13.00
N THR A 356 18.20 8.81 13.95
CA THR A 356 19.11 8.52 15.05
C THR A 356 18.33 8.25 16.34
N VAL A 357 18.53 7.07 16.92
CA VAL A 357 17.89 6.67 18.16
C VAL A 357 18.70 7.18 19.34
N ARG A 358 18.06 7.87 20.28
CA ARG A 358 18.66 8.36 21.52
C ARG A 358 18.61 7.27 22.61
N VAL A 359 19.54 6.32 22.50
CA VAL A 359 19.62 5.15 23.41
C VAL A 359 19.68 5.56 24.87
N ASP A 360 20.42 6.62 25.20
CA ASP A 360 20.51 7.21 26.53
C ASP A 360 19.16 7.64 27.10
N LYS A 361 18.35 8.32 26.29
CA LYS A 361 17.02 8.78 26.71
C LYS A 361 16.01 7.65 26.82
N LEU A 362 16.03 6.71 25.88
CA LEU A 362 15.16 5.54 25.95
C LEU A 362 15.46 4.69 27.19
N ALA A 363 16.74 4.42 27.46
CA ALA A 363 17.17 3.66 28.62
C ALA A 363 16.78 4.35 29.93
N ALA A 364 16.90 5.68 30.01
CA ALA A 364 16.50 6.46 31.18
C ALA A 364 14.97 6.47 31.37
N ALA A 365 14.19 6.43 30.29
CA ALA A 365 12.73 6.42 30.37
C ALA A 365 12.15 5.02 30.65
N ALA A 366 12.86 3.95 30.34
CA ALA A 366 12.35 2.59 30.44
C ALA A 366 11.88 2.16 31.83
N PRO A 367 12.59 2.47 32.94
CA PRO A 367 12.16 2.10 34.32
C PRO A 367 11.08 3.03 34.89
N VAL A 368 10.91 4.24 34.35
CA VAL A 368 10.08 5.30 34.95
C VAL A 368 8.61 4.88 35.06
N GLY A 369 7.95 5.34 36.12
CA GLY A 369 6.53 5.12 36.38
C GLY A 369 6.20 3.72 36.85
N PHE A 370 7.09 3.14 37.60
CA PHE A 370 6.93 1.79 38.19
C PHE A 370 6.78 0.68 37.16
N SER A 371 7.36 0.85 35.99
CA SER A 371 7.21 -0.09 34.85
C SER A 371 7.72 -1.50 35.17
N LEU A 372 8.53 -1.65 36.23
CA LEU A 372 9.04 -2.93 36.76
C LEU A 372 8.10 -3.61 37.78
N ALA A 373 6.94 -3.02 38.11
CA ALA A 373 6.03 -3.58 39.08
C ALA A 373 5.57 -5.01 38.76
N THR A 374 5.31 -5.29 37.48
CA THR A 374 4.92 -6.63 37.00
C THR A 374 6.02 -7.67 37.30
N GLU A 375 7.30 -7.28 37.26
CA GLU A 375 8.41 -8.19 37.57
C GLU A 375 8.39 -8.64 39.03
N VAL A 376 7.99 -7.74 39.94
CA VAL A 376 7.80 -8.07 41.37
C VAL A 376 6.65 -9.06 41.55
N ALA A 377 5.50 -8.80 40.89
CA ALA A 377 4.35 -9.70 40.95
C ALA A 377 4.70 -11.10 40.44
N ASP A 378 5.35 -11.17 39.26
CA ASP A 378 5.79 -12.44 38.65
C ASP A 378 6.85 -13.16 39.51
N TRP A 379 7.74 -12.42 40.17
CA TRP A 379 8.72 -12.99 41.08
C TRP A 379 8.05 -13.61 42.32
N LEU A 380 7.04 -12.95 42.89
CA LEU A 380 6.24 -13.50 43.99
C LEU A 380 5.49 -14.77 43.54
N VAL A 381 4.90 -14.77 42.35
CA VAL A 381 4.23 -15.96 41.78
C VAL A 381 5.20 -17.13 41.67
N ARG A 382 6.43 -16.89 41.18
CA ARG A 382 7.48 -17.93 41.09
C ARG A 382 7.86 -18.50 42.48
N LYS A 383 7.68 -17.72 43.53
CA LYS A 383 7.85 -18.17 44.95
C LYS A 383 6.60 -18.87 45.51
N GLY A 384 5.55 -19.04 44.74
CA GLY A 384 4.33 -19.74 45.14
C GLY A 384 3.24 -18.87 45.75
N VAL A 385 3.40 -17.54 45.73
CA VAL A 385 2.34 -16.61 46.14
C VAL A 385 1.25 -16.58 45.05
N PRO A 386 -0.04 -16.75 45.39
CA PRO A 386 -1.13 -16.61 44.44
C PRO A 386 -1.10 -15.27 43.74
N PHE A 387 -1.40 -15.23 42.43
CA PHE A 387 -1.28 -13.99 41.65
C PHE A 387 -2.07 -12.80 42.20
N ARG A 388 -3.27 -13.05 42.75
CA ARG A 388 -4.07 -11.99 43.39
C ARG A 388 -3.32 -11.32 44.55
N ASP A 389 -2.72 -12.15 45.40
CA ASP A 389 -2.01 -11.68 46.61
C ASP A 389 -0.68 -11.02 46.15
N ALA A 390 0.00 -11.60 45.17
CA ALA A 390 1.21 -11.02 44.57
C ALA A 390 0.94 -9.62 44.01
N HIS A 391 -0.20 -9.45 43.31
CA HIS A 391 -0.63 -8.15 42.76
C HIS A 391 -0.93 -7.13 43.85
N GLU A 392 -1.61 -7.54 44.96
CA GLU A 392 -1.90 -6.68 46.11
C GLU A 392 -0.62 -6.25 46.84
N ILE A 393 0.30 -7.17 47.06
CA ILE A 393 1.62 -6.89 47.67
C ILE A 393 2.40 -5.91 46.78
N THR A 394 2.45 -6.15 45.49
CA THR A 394 3.13 -5.27 44.54
C THR A 394 2.50 -3.88 44.51
N GLY A 395 1.16 -3.80 44.54
CA GLY A 395 0.43 -2.53 44.66
C GLY A 395 0.79 -1.75 45.93
N GLY A 396 0.95 -2.44 47.04
CA GLY A 396 1.43 -1.86 48.32
C GLY A 396 2.84 -1.28 48.18
N LEU A 397 3.74 -2.00 47.48
CA LEU A 397 5.10 -1.53 47.26
C LEU A 397 5.13 -0.28 46.36
N VAL A 398 4.34 -0.28 45.27
CA VAL A 398 4.17 0.89 44.40
C VAL A 398 3.63 2.10 45.17
N ALA A 399 2.61 1.89 46.02
CA ALA A 399 2.03 2.97 46.80
C ALA A 399 3.07 3.57 47.78
N LEU A 400 3.93 2.73 48.39
CA LEU A 400 5.02 3.17 49.26
C LEU A 400 6.03 4.00 48.48
N CYS A 401 6.47 3.55 47.29
CA CYS A 401 7.40 4.26 46.44
C CYS A 401 6.82 5.61 45.96
N ALA A 402 5.55 5.63 45.56
CA ALA A 402 4.86 6.86 45.17
C ALA A 402 4.79 7.88 46.30
N ALA A 403 4.53 7.43 47.56
CA ALA A 403 4.50 8.31 48.72
C ALA A 403 5.88 8.88 49.11
N ARG A 404 6.96 8.20 48.69
CA ARG A 404 8.34 8.61 48.94
C ARG A 404 9.01 9.30 47.74
N GLU A 405 8.29 9.46 46.63
CA GLU A 405 8.82 10.01 45.41
C GLU A 405 10.11 9.29 44.93
N CYS A 406 10.12 7.94 45.00
CA CYS A 406 11.22 7.09 44.56
C CYS A 406 10.72 5.98 43.62
N GLU A 407 11.60 5.38 42.84
CA GLU A 407 11.28 4.24 41.98
C GLU A 407 11.47 2.90 42.69
N LEU A 408 10.99 1.80 42.10
CA LEU A 408 11.07 0.45 42.71
C LEU A 408 12.52 -0.03 42.94
N GLU A 409 13.46 0.49 42.16
CA GLU A 409 14.90 0.17 42.29
C GLU A 409 15.52 0.77 43.55
N ASP A 410 14.91 1.82 44.14
CA ASP A 410 15.42 2.57 45.29
C ASP A 410 14.95 2.00 46.64
N VAL A 411 14.10 0.96 46.65
CA VAL A 411 13.52 0.41 47.91
C VAL A 411 14.59 -0.20 48.79
N THR A 412 14.47 0.07 50.08
CA THR A 412 15.33 -0.50 51.13
C THR A 412 14.81 -1.86 51.64
N ASP A 413 15.64 -2.61 52.33
CA ASP A 413 15.23 -3.87 52.94
C ASP A 413 14.12 -3.68 54.01
N ASP A 414 14.10 -2.54 54.67
CA ASP A 414 13.06 -2.22 55.68
C ASP A 414 11.74 -1.85 54.98
N ASP A 415 11.79 -1.26 53.78
CA ASP A 415 10.61 -1.00 52.97
C ASP A 415 9.95 -2.30 52.52
N LEU A 416 10.75 -3.25 52.02
CA LEU A 416 10.26 -4.56 51.59
C LEU A 416 9.54 -5.26 52.76
N LYS A 417 10.16 -5.33 53.93
CA LYS A 417 9.57 -5.96 55.13
C LYS A 417 8.31 -5.25 55.60
N THR A 418 8.24 -3.93 55.46
CA THR A 418 7.09 -3.13 55.87
C THR A 418 5.86 -3.45 55.01
N VAL A 419 6.07 -3.74 53.73
CA VAL A 419 4.99 -4.04 52.79
C VAL A 419 4.49 -5.47 52.94
N SER A 420 5.40 -6.48 53.00
CA SER A 420 5.01 -7.88 53.15
C SER A 420 6.17 -8.77 53.58
N GLU A 421 5.87 -9.81 54.40
CA GLU A 421 6.81 -10.88 54.73
C GLU A 421 7.25 -11.73 53.54
N HIS A 422 6.50 -11.71 52.42
CA HIS A 422 6.84 -12.41 51.19
C HIS A 422 7.91 -11.66 50.35
N LEU A 423 8.21 -10.40 50.66
CA LEU A 423 9.25 -9.61 50.02
C LEU A 423 10.57 -9.73 50.78
N ASP A 424 11.62 -10.11 50.08
CA ASP A 424 12.98 -10.17 50.62
C ASP A 424 13.97 -9.50 49.62
N PRO A 425 15.24 -9.23 50.08
CA PRO A 425 16.22 -8.54 49.25
C PRO A 425 16.50 -9.16 47.88
N SER A 426 16.18 -10.44 47.65
CA SER A 426 16.38 -11.10 46.34
C SER A 426 15.41 -10.60 45.26
N VAL A 427 14.36 -9.87 45.62
CA VAL A 427 13.50 -9.20 44.65
C VAL A 427 14.27 -8.21 43.76
N ARG A 428 15.41 -7.66 44.23
CA ARG A 428 16.27 -6.77 43.46
C ARG A 428 16.86 -7.42 42.21
N GLU A 429 16.94 -8.76 42.16
CA GLU A 429 17.40 -9.49 40.97
C GLU A 429 16.49 -9.24 39.73
N VAL A 430 15.21 -8.93 39.98
CA VAL A 430 14.25 -8.66 38.93
C VAL A 430 13.97 -7.16 38.74
N LEU A 431 14.46 -6.29 39.62
CA LEU A 431 14.27 -4.84 39.57
C LEU A 431 15.34 -4.16 38.73
N SER A 432 15.46 -4.60 37.45
CA SER A 432 16.21 -3.89 36.44
C SER A 432 15.57 -4.09 35.07
N VAL A 433 15.63 -3.09 34.22
CA VAL A 433 15.13 -3.21 32.83
C VAL A 433 15.82 -4.35 32.10
N ARG A 434 17.11 -4.58 32.34
CA ARG A 434 17.88 -5.66 31.73
C ARG A 434 17.34 -7.04 32.11
N SER A 435 17.06 -7.27 33.40
CA SER A 435 16.49 -8.54 33.86
C SER A 435 15.06 -8.72 33.36
N ALA A 436 14.27 -7.65 33.34
CA ALA A 436 12.91 -7.67 32.79
C ALA A 436 12.88 -8.10 31.36
N LEU A 437 13.74 -7.52 30.48
CA LEU A 437 13.86 -7.92 29.08
C LEU A 437 14.37 -9.36 28.92
N ALA A 438 15.40 -9.75 29.67
CA ALA A 438 15.97 -11.10 29.61
C ALA A 438 14.99 -12.20 30.04
N ALA A 439 14.05 -11.90 30.93
CA ALA A 439 13.02 -12.82 31.40
C ALA A 439 11.93 -13.11 30.32
N ARG A 440 11.80 -12.30 29.29
CA ARG A 440 10.80 -12.43 28.22
C ARG A 440 11.29 -13.37 27.13
N THR A 441 11.17 -14.68 27.33
CA THR A 441 11.72 -15.73 26.45
C THR A 441 10.69 -16.44 25.57
N THR A 442 9.40 -16.15 25.74
CA THR A 442 8.34 -16.75 24.92
C THR A 442 8.37 -16.24 23.47
N PRO A 443 7.98 -17.05 22.47
CA PRO A 443 7.90 -16.60 21.08
C PRO A 443 7.06 -15.31 20.95
N GLY A 444 7.55 -14.36 20.16
CA GLY A 444 6.86 -13.08 19.95
C GLY A 444 7.07 -12.04 21.07
N SER A 445 7.78 -12.37 22.16
CA SER A 445 8.05 -11.44 23.25
C SER A 445 9.25 -10.53 22.97
N THR A 446 9.48 -9.56 23.88
CA THR A 446 10.48 -8.48 23.71
C THR A 446 11.91 -8.84 24.14
N GLY A 447 12.15 -10.05 24.64
CA GLY A 447 13.51 -10.47 25.01
C GLY A 447 14.44 -10.57 23.80
N PRO A 448 15.77 -10.43 23.99
CA PRO A 448 16.72 -10.37 22.86
C PRO A 448 16.67 -11.60 21.94
N GLY A 449 16.51 -12.81 22.48
CA GLY A 449 16.37 -14.04 21.69
C GLY A 449 15.12 -14.05 20.80
N PRO A 450 13.92 -13.91 21.37
CA PRO A 450 12.68 -13.79 20.59
C PRO A 450 12.68 -12.64 19.58
N VAL A 451 13.31 -11.50 19.87
CA VAL A 451 13.41 -10.37 18.93
C VAL A 451 14.33 -10.72 17.75
N ALA A 452 15.45 -11.39 18.00
CA ALA A 452 16.32 -11.88 16.94
C ALA A 452 15.61 -12.91 16.03
N ASP A 453 14.77 -13.78 16.60
CA ASP A 453 13.95 -14.74 15.85
C ASP A 453 12.88 -14.04 15.00
N GLN A 454 12.21 -13.03 15.53
CA GLN A 454 11.25 -12.20 14.78
C GLN A 454 11.92 -11.47 13.62
N LEU A 455 13.11 -10.89 13.85
CA LEU A 455 13.90 -10.21 12.83
C LEU A 455 14.23 -11.16 11.66
N ARG A 456 14.79 -12.35 11.98
CA ARG A 456 15.12 -13.36 10.98
C ARG A 456 13.88 -13.80 10.19
N THR A 457 12.81 -14.15 10.90
CA THR A 457 11.57 -14.62 10.25
C THR A 457 10.96 -13.56 9.33
N ALA A 458 11.00 -12.29 9.72
CA ALA A 458 10.50 -11.20 8.88
C ALA A 458 11.40 -10.98 7.65
N SER A 459 12.72 -11.04 7.82
CA SER A 459 13.68 -10.94 6.70
C SER A 459 13.47 -12.06 5.67
N ASP A 460 13.37 -13.33 6.13
CA ASP A 460 13.14 -14.48 5.25
C ASP A 460 11.84 -14.35 4.44
N LYS A 461 10.79 -13.79 5.06
CA LYS A 461 9.53 -13.51 4.36
C LYS A 461 9.68 -12.43 3.29
N LEU A 462 10.45 -11.37 3.55
CA LEU A 462 10.64 -10.29 2.59
C LEU A 462 11.38 -10.73 1.33
N ASP A 463 12.25 -11.74 1.39
CA ASP A 463 12.94 -12.26 0.21
C ASP A 463 11.95 -12.75 -0.86
N GLY A 464 10.94 -13.53 -0.47
CA GLY A 464 9.89 -13.96 -1.39
C GLY A 464 9.04 -12.80 -1.93
N TRP A 465 8.87 -11.72 -1.17
CA TRP A 465 8.14 -10.55 -1.62
C TRP A 465 8.94 -9.69 -2.60
N ARG A 466 10.26 -9.61 -2.47
CA ARG A 466 11.14 -8.95 -3.46
C ARG A 466 11.03 -9.62 -4.83
N GLU A 467 11.03 -10.95 -4.87
CA GLU A 467 10.85 -11.71 -6.10
C GLU A 467 9.48 -11.39 -6.74
N TRP A 468 8.39 -11.48 -5.97
CA TRP A 468 7.05 -11.19 -6.47
C TRP A 468 6.88 -9.73 -6.97
N ALA A 469 7.49 -8.77 -6.29
CA ALA A 469 7.38 -7.35 -6.63
C ALA A 469 8.04 -6.97 -7.97
N ILE A 470 9.00 -7.79 -8.46
CA ILE A 470 9.67 -7.57 -9.76
C ILE A 470 9.12 -8.43 -10.89
N GLU A 471 8.16 -9.33 -10.61
CA GLU A 471 7.49 -10.13 -11.63
C GLU A 471 6.70 -9.24 -12.59
N ARG A 472 6.82 -9.51 -13.88
CA ARG A 472 6.04 -8.79 -14.89
C ARG A 472 4.62 -9.32 -14.98
N VAL A 473 3.67 -8.42 -15.01
CA VAL A 473 2.24 -8.76 -15.18
C VAL A 473 1.97 -9.18 -16.62
N VAL A 474 2.45 -8.41 -17.61
CA VAL A 474 2.34 -8.73 -19.04
C VAL A 474 3.64 -9.40 -19.50
N PRO A 475 3.60 -10.63 -20.00
CA PRO A 475 4.76 -11.28 -20.61
C PRO A 475 5.31 -10.47 -21.80
N ARG A 476 6.62 -10.57 -22.06
CA ARG A 476 7.25 -9.92 -23.22
C ARG A 476 6.93 -10.65 -24.52
#